data_2b2c1b4786bca61d86ae63c49d9646f2
#
_entry.id   2b2c1b4786bca61d86ae63c49d9646f2
#
_cell.length_a   1.000
_cell.length_b   1.000
_cell.length_c   1.000
_cell.angle_alpha   90.00
_cell.angle_beta   90.00
_cell.angle_gamma   90.00
#
_symmetry.space_group_name_H-M   'P 1'
#
loop_
_entity.id
_entity.type
_entity.pdbx_description
1 polymer ?
#
loop_
_entity_poly.entity_id
_entity_poly.type
_entity_poly.pdbx_seq_one_letter_code
_entity_poly.pdbx_strand_id
1 'polypeptide(L)'
;MTTSAAYVLSKQAIERASSEFQLTLSDFQVQQIQQYTKILWTWNDKVNLTAIRDPLEVLYRHFCESMFGSSLVPVENCRLADVGSGGGFPGIPLKIIRPALHVFLVESNVKKATFLAEVVRELGLTDTRVLVSRYEELGEEVAPLDVVCSRALGDFPNFLAWAASPRVAAKQVLLWLGGRDLDEVRAQPSWVWSEPISVPKSLQRFLLLGSRID
;
A
#
# COMPACT_ATOMS: atom_id res chain seq x y z
N MET A 1 -14.89 -19.84 20.64
CA MET A 1 -15.53 -18.57 20.22
C MET A 1 -14.85 -17.44 20.96
N THR A 2 -13.72 -16.99 20.49
CA THR A 2 -12.96 -15.86 21.04
C THR A 2 -13.59 -14.58 20.53
N THR A 3 -14.10 -13.80 21.44
CA THR A 3 -14.96 -12.64 21.26
C THR A 3 -14.28 -11.56 20.41
N SER A 4 -14.98 -11.13 19.37
CA SER A 4 -14.68 -10.02 18.42
C SER A 4 -14.32 -8.66 19.09
N ALA A 5 -14.43 -8.54 20.40
CA ALA A 5 -14.16 -7.31 21.13
C ALA A 5 -12.66 -6.99 21.32
N ALA A 6 -11.77 -7.99 21.21
CA ALA A 6 -10.33 -7.83 21.47
C ALA A 6 -9.56 -7.11 20.33
N TYR A 7 -10.19 -6.91 19.17
CA TYR A 7 -9.52 -6.40 17.96
C TYR A 7 -9.97 -5.01 17.52
N VAL A 8 -10.72 -4.29 18.38
CA VAL A 8 -11.20 -2.95 18.02
C VAL A 8 -10.18 -1.90 18.43
N LEU A 9 -9.54 -1.27 17.44
CA LEU A 9 -8.72 -0.09 17.66
C LEU A 9 -9.59 1.09 18.11
N SER A 10 -9.25 1.70 19.26
CA SER A 10 -9.94 2.91 19.69
C SER A 10 -9.54 4.11 18.82
N LYS A 11 -10.43 5.11 18.70
CA LYS A 11 -10.13 6.37 18.02
C LYS A 11 -8.84 6.99 18.55
N GLN A 12 -8.69 7.08 19.87
CA GLN A 12 -7.50 7.63 20.52
C GLN A 12 -6.20 6.88 20.14
N ALA A 13 -6.25 5.53 20.06
CA ALA A 13 -5.09 4.75 19.65
C ALA A 13 -4.68 5.06 18.20
N ILE A 14 -5.66 5.19 17.29
CA ILE A 14 -5.41 5.53 15.89
C ILE A 14 -4.83 6.93 15.76
N GLU A 15 -5.43 7.93 16.41
CA GLU A 15 -4.96 9.32 16.37
C GLU A 15 -3.54 9.45 16.93
N ARG A 16 -3.26 8.79 18.06
CA ARG A 16 -1.92 8.78 18.66
C ARG A 16 -0.89 8.15 17.72
N ALA A 17 -1.16 6.96 17.20
CA ALA A 17 -0.24 6.30 16.29
C ALA A 17 0.00 7.12 15.03
N SER A 18 -1.04 7.70 14.45
CA SER A 18 -0.94 8.56 13.26
C SER A 18 -0.11 9.80 13.51
N SER A 19 -0.26 10.46 14.68
CA SER A 19 0.52 11.65 15.02
C SER A 19 2.03 11.36 15.12
N GLU A 20 2.43 10.15 15.52
CA GLU A 20 3.84 9.73 15.56
C GLU A 20 4.45 9.56 14.15
N PHE A 21 3.62 9.47 13.11
CA PHE A 21 3.99 9.49 11.69
C PHE A 21 3.72 10.85 11.04
N GLN A 22 3.41 11.88 11.82
CA GLN A 22 3.05 13.23 11.34
C GLN A 22 1.83 13.22 10.41
N LEU A 23 0.90 12.31 10.65
CA LEU A 23 -0.33 12.16 9.89
C LEU A 23 -1.50 12.74 10.69
N THR A 24 -2.34 13.52 10.02
CA THR A 24 -3.61 14.03 10.57
C THR A 24 -4.76 13.32 9.85
N LEU A 25 -5.64 12.68 10.60
CA LEU A 25 -6.78 11.95 10.08
C LEU A 25 -8.09 12.64 10.46
N SER A 26 -9.04 12.68 9.54
CA SER A 26 -10.41 13.04 9.84
C SER A 26 -11.13 11.92 10.60
N ASP A 27 -12.24 12.24 11.27
CA ASP A 27 -13.07 11.25 11.95
C ASP A 27 -13.55 10.15 11.02
N PHE A 28 -13.85 10.50 9.77
CA PHE A 28 -14.24 9.52 8.74
C PHE A 28 -13.12 8.55 8.41
N GLN A 29 -11.89 9.04 8.23
CA GLN A 29 -10.73 8.18 7.98
C GLN A 29 -10.42 7.25 9.17
N VAL A 30 -10.59 7.75 10.40
CA VAL A 30 -10.48 6.92 11.60
C VAL A 30 -11.51 5.79 11.59
N GLN A 31 -12.77 6.10 11.25
CA GLN A 31 -13.82 5.08 11.11
C GLN A 31 -13.51 4.06 10.01
N GLN A 32 -12.98 4.49 8.87
CA GLN A 32 -12.55 3.58 7.81
C GLN A 32 -11.44 2.64 8.29
N ILE A 33 -10.44 3.12 9.04
CA ILE A 33 -9.38 2.27 9.60
C ILE A 33 -9.96 1.26 10.59
N GLN A 34 -10.90 1.66 11.46
CA GLN A 34 -11.57 0.76 12.39
C GLN A 34 -12.36 -0.32 11.66
N GLN A 35 -13.12 0.05 10.63
CA GLN A 35 -13.90 -0.89 9.83
C GLN A 35 -12.98 -1.86 9.07
N TYR A 36 -11.92 -1.33 8.45
CA TYR A 36 -10.93 -2.14 7.74
C TYR A 36 -10.27 -3.16 8.66
N THR A 37 -9.87 -2.75 9.85
CA THR A 37 -9.26 -3.65 10.84
C THR A 37 -10.20 -4.80 11.20
N LYS A 38 -11.50 -4.55 11.37
CA LYS A 38 -12.51 -5.62 11.65
C LYS A 38 -12.58 -6.62 10.49
N ILE A 39 -12.65 -6.14 9.25
CA ILE A 39 -12.70 -7.00 8.07
C ILE A 39 -11.39 -7.80 7.95
N LEU A 40 -10.24 -7.14 8.13
CA LEU A 40 -8.94 -7.79 8.11
C LEU A 40 -8.87 -8.98 9.07
N TRP A 41 -9.30 -8.82 10.32
CA TRP A 41 -9.29 -9.91 11.30
C TRP A 41 -10.24 -11.03 10.92
N THR A 42 -11.45 -10.71 10.44
CA THR A 42 -12.43 -11.71 10.01
C THR A 42 -11.89 -12.61 8.89
N TRP A 43 -11.10 -12.03 7.99
CA TRP A 43 -10.52 -12.74 6.85
C TRP A 43 -9.18 -13.42 7.16
N ASN A 44 -8.40 -12.84 8.08
CA ASN A 44 -7.02 -13.28 8.31
C ASN A 44 -6.93 -14.74 8.80
N ASP A 45 -7.92 -15.21 9.53
CA ASP A 45 -7.99 -16.62 9.95
C ASP A 45 -8.19 -17.60 8.79
N LYS A 46 -8.68 -17.11 7.66
CA LYS A 46 -8.99 -17.93 6.47
C LYS A 46 -7.98 -17.81 5.35
N VAL A 47 -7.32 -16.66 5.22
CA VAL A 47 -6.57 -16.28 4.00
C VAL A 47 -5.11 -15.90 4.28
N ASN A 48 -4.68 -15.81 5.54
CA ASN A 48 -3.30 -15.40 5.91
C ASN A 48 -2.88 -14.08 5.23
N LEU A 49 -3.60 -13.00 5.52
CA LEU A 49 -3.34 -11.66 4.98
C LEU A 49 -2.14 -11.00 5.66
N THR A 50 -1.96 -11.27 6.96
CA THR A 50 -0.83 -10.79 7.76
C THR A 50 -0.45 -11.80 8.85
N ALA A 51 0.86 -11.89 9.12
CA ALA A 51 1.39 -12.68 10.23
C ALA A 51 1.32 -11.92 11.57
N ILE A 52 1.12 -10.59 11.55
CA ILE A 52 1.02 -9.77 12.75
C ILE A 52 -0.32 -10.05 13.43
N ARG A 53 -0.29 -10.29 14.74
CA ARG A 53 -1.49 -10.63 15.53
C ARG A 53 -1.88 -9.56 16.54
N ASP A 54 -0.99 -8.64 16.85
CA ASP A 54 -1.29 -7.50 17.73
C ASP A 54 -1.94 -6.36 16.94
N PRO A 55 -3.13 -5.86 17.34
CA PRO A 55 -3.83 -4.80 16.64
C PRO A 55 -3.07 -3.48 16.56
N LEU A 56 -2.31 -3.13 17.61
CA LEU A 56 -1.48 -1.92 17.60
C LEU A 56 -0.30 -2.09 16.65
N GLU A 57 0.33 -3.25 16.63
CA GLU A 57 1.39 -3.52 15.66
C GLU A 57 0.88 -3.48 14.22
N VAL A 58 -0.32 -4.00 13.94
CA VAL A 58 -0.99 -3.85 12.63
C VAL A 58 -1.21 -2.36 12.31
N LEU A 59 -1.68 -1.57 13.27
CA LEU A 59 -1.88 -0.13 13.08
C LEU A 59 -0.58 0.57 12.69
N TYR A 60 0.49 0.35 13.44
CA TYR A 60 1.79 0.96 13.15
C TYR A 60 2.38 0.48 11.83
N ARG A 61 2.52 -0.85 11.67
CA ARG A 61 3.27 -1.44 10.57
C ARG A 61 2.52 -1.53 9.26
N HIS A 62 1.20 -1.61 9.30
CA HIS A 62 0.42 -1.70 8.08
C HIS A 62 -0.24 -0.37 7.72
N PHE A 63 -0.95 0.26 8.65
CA PHE A 63 -1.65 1.51 8.35
C PHE A 63 -0.72 2.72 8.33
N CYS A 64 -0.07 3.03 9.46
CA CYS A 64 0.73 4.24 9.57
C CYS A 64 1.93 4.25 8.61
N GLU A 65 2.67 3.15 8.49
CA GLU A 65 3.78 3.05 7.54
C GLU A 65 3.32 3.20 6.09
N SER A 66 2.16 2.64 5.73
CA SER A 66 1.61 2.81 4.38
C SER A 66 1.19 4.26 4.11
N MET A 67 0.45 4.87 5.04
CA MET A 67 -0.01 6.26 4.93
C MET A 67 1.14 7.27 4.96
N PHE A 68 2.25 6.96 5.62
CA PHE A 68 3.45 7.81 5.66
C PHE A 68 4.00 8.11 4.27
N GLY A 69 3.86 7.18 3.32
CA GLY A 69 4.22 7.39 1.92
C GLY A 69 3.33 8.37 1.15
N SER A 70 2.21 8.80 1.73
CA SER A 70 1.24 9.66 1.03
C SER A 70 1.80 11.02 0.61
N SER A 71 2.80 11.55 1.34
CA SER A 71 3.48 12.82 0.99
C SER A 71 4.34 12.73 -0.27
N LEU A 72 4.70 11.51 -0.68
CA LEU A 72 5.51 11.24 -1.87
C LEU A 72 4.66 10.94 -3.11
N VAL A 73 3.34 10.82 -2.95
CA VAL A 73 2.41 10.59 -4.05
C VAL A 73 1.93 11.93 -4.60
N PRO A 74 1.88 12.15 -5.93
CA PRO A 74 1.36 13.38 -6.55
C PRO A 74 -0.03 13.77 -6.05
N VAL A 75 -0.32 15.08 -5.98
CA VAL A 75 -1.49 15.60 -5.24
C VAL A 75 -2.81 15.36 -5.97
N GLU A 76 -2.88 15.49 -7.29
CA GLU A 76 -4.14 15.51 -8.05
C GLU A 76 -4.22 14.39 -9.07
N ASN A 77 -5.41 13.79 -9.20
CA ASN A 77 -5.76 12.81 -10.25
C ASN A 77 -4.73 11.70 -10.49
N CYS A 78 -3.98 11.33 -9.44
CA CYS A 78 -2.90 10.36 -9.56
C CYS A 78 -3.47 8.94 -9.76
N ARG A 79 -3.01 8.29 -10.82
CA ARG A 79 -3.30 6.88 -11.12
C ARG A 79 -2.19 6.03 -10.48
N LEU A 80 -2.56 5.31 -9.43
CA LEU A 80 -1.65 4.51 -8.62
C LEU A 80 -1.98 3.02 -8.75
N ALA A 81 -0.97 2.20 -9.05
CA ALA A 81 -1.10 0.74 -8.95
C ALA A 81 -0.32 0.22 -7.74
N ASP A 82 -1.00 -0.48 -6.85
CA ASP A 82 -0.42 -1.24 -5.75
C ASP A 82 -0.22 -2.69 -6.19
N VAL A 83 1.03 -3.09 -6.41
CA VAL A 83 1.39 -4.38 -6.96
C VAL A 83 1.72 -5.37 -5.86
N GLY A 84 1.01 -6.51 -5.89
CA GLY A 84 1.08 -7.49 -4.82
C GLY A 84 0.36 -6.99 -3.57
N SER A 85 -0.83 -6.41 -3.75
CA SER A 85 -1.58 -5.71 -2.69
C SER A 85 -1.83 -6.55 -1.43
N GLY A 86 -1.94 -7.87 -1.55
CA GLY A 86 -2.06 -8.79 -0.42
C GLY A 86 -3.23 -8.45 0.51
N GLY A 87 -2.89 -8.00 1.71
CA GLY A 87 -3.85 -7.45 2.67
C GLY A 87 -4.25 -5.99 2.39
N GLY A 88 -3.99 -5.45 1.18
CA GLY A 88 -4.34 -4.09 0.77
C GLY A 88 -3.32 -3.02 1.15
N PHE A 89 -2.09 -3.42 1.47
CA PHE A 89 -1.04 -2.52 1.95
C PHE A 89 0.10 -2.40 0.93
N PRO A 90 0.42 -1.20 0.44
CA PRO A 90 0.02 0.12 0.96
C PRO A 90 -1.22 0.75 0.33
N GLY A 91 -1.79 0.20 -0.74
CA GLY A 91 -2.77 0.85 -1.61
C GLY A 91 -4.03 1.38 -0.91
N ILE A 92 -4.67 0.57 -0.05
CA ILE A 92 -5.90 0.99 0.65
C ILE A 92 -5.64 2.09 1.70
N PRO A 93 -4.62 2.02 2.58
CA PRO A 93 -4.30 3.14 3.46
C PRO A 93 -3.95 4.43 2.70
N LEU A 94 -3.24 4.35 1.56
CA LEU A 94 -3.00 5.50 0.70
C LEU A 94 -4.31 6.09 0.17
N LYS A 95 -5.25 5.26 -0.27
CA LYS A 95 -6.58 5.70 -0.71
C LYS A 95 -7.39 6.34 0.41
N ILE A 96 -7.33 5.81 1.63
CA ILE A 96 -8.01 6.37 2.80
C ILE A 96 -7.50 7.78 3.09
N ILE A 97 -6.18 8.00 3.14
CA ILE A 97 -5.62 9.32 3.45
C ILE A 97 -5.68 10.30 2.26
N ARG A 98 -5.71 9.76 1.04
CA ARG A 98 -5.75 10.52 -0.22
C ARG A 98 -6.96 10.09 -1.07
N PRO A 99 -8.19 10.51 -0.76
CA PRO A 99 -9.41 10.02 -1.41
C PRO A 99 -9.50 10.32 -2.92
N ALA A 100 -8.76 11.30 -3.41
CA ALA A 100 -8.72 11.65 -4.84
C ALA A 100 -7.86 10.71 -5.71
N LEU A 101 -7.16 9.73 -5.13
CA LEU A 101 -6.39 8.77 -5.89
C LEU A 101 -7.29 7.83 -6.71
N HIS A 102 -6.87 7.52 -7.94
CA HIS A 102 -7.39 6.41 -8.72
C HIS A 102 -6.50 5.18 -8.46
N VAL A 103 -6.99 4.20 -7.72
CA VAL A 103 -6.16 3.07 -7.23
C VAL A 103 -6.50 1.78 -7.96
N PHE A 104 -5.48 1.09 -8.44
CA PHE A 104 -5.53 -0.28 -8.93
C PHE A 104 -4.84 -1.20 -7.91
N LEU A 105 -5.61 -2.06 -7.26
CA LEU A 105 -5.09 -3.08 -6.34
C LEU A 105 -4.84 -4.36 -7.15
N VAL A 106 -3.58 -4.69 -7.37
CA VAL A 106 -3.18 -5.82 -8.22
C VAL A 106 -2.78 -6.99 -7.33
N GLU A 107 -3.53 -8.09 -7.40
CA GLU A 107 -3.32 -9.28 -6.58
C GLU A 107 -3.65 -10.54 -7.38
N SER A 108 -2.70 -11.46 -7.49
CA SER A 108 -2.87 -12.69 -8.26
C SER A 108 -3.66 -13.77 -7.53
N ASN A 109 -3.70 -13.74 -6.21
CA ASN A 109 -4.45 -14.69 -5.41
C ASN A 109 -5.92 -14.31 -5.33
N VAL A 110 -6.80 -15.12 -5.91
CA VAL A 110 -8.25 -14.90 -5.97
C VAL A 110 -8.87 -14.65 -4.59
N LYS A 111 -8.47 -15.39 -3.55
CA LYS A 111 -9.02 -15.22 -2.20
C LYS A 111 -8.64 -13.87 -1.58
N LYS A 112 -7.39 -13.43 -1.80
CA LYS A 112 -6.93 -12.10 -1.35
C LYS A 112 -7.61 -10.99 -2.14
N ALA A 113 -7.78 -11.16 -3.45
CA ALA A 113 -8.50 -10.22 -4.28
C ALA A 113 -9.99 -10.10 -3.88
N THR A 114 -10.63 -11.21 -3.49
CA THR A 114 -12.00 -11.18 -2.94
C THR A 114 -12.06 -10.38 -1.63
N PHE A 115 -11.07 -10.57 -0.75
CA PHE A 115 -10.94 -9.75 0.46
C PHE A 115 -10.81 -8.26 0.13
N LEU A 116 -9.92 -7.91 -0.82
CA LEU A 116 -9.74 -6.52 -1.25
C LEU A 116 -11.03 -5.91 -1.78
N ALA A 117 -11.77 -6.65 -2.60
CA ALA A 117 -13.06 -6.20 -3.15
C ALA A 117 -14.08 -5.95 -2.03
N GLU A 118 -14.13 -6.79 -0.99
CA GLU A 118 -14.97 -6.57 0.18
C GLU A 118 -14.56 -5.31 0.93
N VAL A 119 -13.27 -5.10 1.20
CA VAL A 119 -12.78 -3.88 1.87
C VAL A 119 -13.14 -2.63 1.08
N VAL A 120 -12.89 -2.62 -0.24
CA VAL A 120 -13.22 -1.50 -1.13
C VAL A 120 -14.71 -1.15 -1.05
N ARG A 121 -15.58 -2.15 -1.11
CA ARG A 121 -17.03 -1.99 -1.00
C ARG A 121 -17.47 -1.47 0.37
N GLU A 122 -17.00 -2.10 1.44
CA GLU A 122 -17.41 -1.78 2.81
C GLU A 122 -16.91 -0.41 3.28
N LEU A 123 -15.76 0.05 2.78
CA LEU A 123 -15.23 1.37 3.08
C LEU A 123 -15.73 2.46 2.13
N GLY A 124 -16.51 2.11 1.10
CA GLY A 124 -17.00 3.05 0.10
C GLY A 124 -15.89 3.73 -0.70
N LEU A 125 -14.81 3.00 -1.03
CA LEU A 125 -13.66 3.57 -1.74
C LEU A 125 -13.98 3.70 -3.23
N THR A 126 -14.42 4.89 -3.65
CA THR A 126 -14.62 5.23 -5.07
C THR A 126 -13.30 5.21 -5.83
N ASP A 127 -13.34 5.09 -7.16
CA ASP A 127 -12.13 5.10 -8.02
C ASP A 127 -11.04 4.11 -7.57
N THR A 128 -11.47 2.97 -7.04
CA THR A 128 -10.60 1.89 -6.60
C THR A 128 -11.03 0.58 -7.29
N ARG A 129 -10.12 -0.03 -8.04
CA ARG A 129 -10.38 -1.26 -8.79
C ARG A 129 -9.46 -2.37 -8.31
N VAL A 130 -10.01 -3.56 -8.09
CA VAL A 130 -9.25 -4.78 -7.79
C VAL A 130 -9.04 -5.54 -9.08
N LEU A 131 -7.79 -5.85 -9.41
CA LEU A 131 -7.38 -6.61 -10.57
C LEU A 131 -6.82 -7.96 -10.13
N VAL A 132 -7.49 -9.03 -10.56
CA VAL A 132 -7.07 -10.42 -10.26
C VAL A 132 -6.11 -10.85 -11.37
N SER A 133 -4.85 -10.48 -11.24
CA SER A 133 -3.84 -10.70 -12.27
C SER A 133 -2.43 -10.70 -11.65
N ARG A 134 -1.49 -11.28 -12.36
CA ARG A 134 -0.07 -11.00 -12.17
C ARG A 134 0.24 -9.64 -12.78
N TYR A 135 1.17 -8.88 -12.17
CA TYR A 135 1.50 -7.55 -12.67
C TYR A 135 2.08 -7.59 -14.10
N GLU A 136 2.81 -8.66 -14.45
CA GLU A 136 3.41 -8.85 -15.77
C GLU A 136 2.36 -8.96 -16.90
N GLU A 137 1.14 -9.33 -16.53
CA GLU A 137 0.02 -9.46 -17.46
C GLU A 137 -0.71 -8.13 -17.70
N LEU A 138 -0.52 -7.16 -16.81
CA LEU A 138 -1.15 -5.84 -16.94
C LEU A 138 -0.53 -5.02 -18.06
N GLY A 139 -1.34 -4.18 -18.69
CA GLY A 139 -0.96 -3.36 -19.81
C GLY A 139 -1.80 -2.09 -19.93
N GLU A 140 -2.27 -1.82 -21.13
CA GLU A 140 -2.96 -0.57 -21.46
C GLU A 140 -4.21 -0.28 -20.61
N GLU A 141 -4.83 -1.30 -20.03
CA GLU A 141 -6.02 -1.12 -19.17
C GLU A 141 -5.75 -0.33 -17.89
N VAL A 142 -4.49 -0.30 -17.45
CA VAL A 142 -4.05 0.49 -16.29
C VAL A 142 -3.20 1.69 -16.69
N ALA A 143 -2.61 1.68 -17.88
CA ALA A 143 -1.70 2.73 -18.36
C ALA A 143 -2.45 4.02 -18.77
N PRO A 144 -1.79 5.18 -18.76
CA PRO A 144 -0.52 5.41 -18.09
C PRO A 144 -0.70 5.46 -16.56
N LEU A 145 0.33 5.02 -15.83
CA LEU A 145 0.37 5.12 -14.38
C LEU A 145 1.25 6.29 -13.93
N ASP A 146 0.78 7.08 -12.98
CA ASP A 146 1.60 8.10 -12.35
C ASP A 146 2.56 7.47 -11.34
N VAL A 147 2.05 6.55 -10.51
CA VAL A 147 2.83 5.85 -9.50
C VAL A 147 2.53 4.35 -9.52
N VAL A 148 3.57 3.54 -9.52
CA VAL A 148 3.48 2.14 -9.13
C VAL A 148 4.08 1.99 -7.74
N CYS A 149 3.35 1.38 -6.82
CA CYS A 149 3.88 1.10 -5.50
C CYS A 149 3.87 -0.40 -5.19
N SER A 150 4.75 -0.79 -4.29
CA SER A 150 4.78 -2.15 -3.76
C SER A 150 5.44 -2.20 -2.39
N ARG A 151 5.03 -3.22 -1.63
CA ARG A 151 5.62 -3.57 -0.35
C ARG A 151 5.85 -5.08 -0.30
N ALA A 152 7.09 -5.51 0.00
CA ALA A 152 7.46 -6.92 0.09
C ALA A 152 7.43 -7.70 -1.24
N LEU A 153 7.86 -7.08 -2.33
CA LEU A 153 8.18 -7.78 -3.58
C LEU A 153 9.58 -8.41 -3.48
N GLY A 154 9.76 -9.60 -4.04
CA GLY A 154 11.03 -10.33 -3.96
C GLY A 154 11.89 -10.22 -5.22
N ASP A 155 11.36 -9.71 -6.34
CA ASP A 155 12.06 -9.62 -7.63
C ASP A 155 12.00 -8.18 -8.15
N PHE A 156 12.84 -7.32 -7.58
CA PHE A 156 12.88 -5.91 -7.94
C PHE A 156 13.34 -5.65 -9.38
N PRO A 157 14.35 -6.33 -9.95
CA PRO A 157 14.76 -6.07 -11.33
C PRO A 157 13.63 -6.25 -12.33
N ASN A 158 12.91 -7.38 -12.30
CA ASN A 158 11.81 -7.63 -13.21
C ASN A 158 10.63 -6.70 -13.00
N PHE A 159 10.29 -6.42 -11.75
CA PHE A 159 9.23 -5.46 -11.42
C PHE A 159 9.55 -4.05 -11.93
N LEU A 160 10.75 -3.54 -11.71
CA LEU A 160 11.16 -2.20 -12.11
C LEU A 160 11.29 -2.07 -13.64
N ALA A 161 11.75 -3.13 -14.31
CA ALA A 161 11.76 -3.20 -15.77
C ALA A 161 10.34 -3.18 -16.35
N TRP A 162 9.39 -3.92 -15.74
CA TRP A 162 7.98 -3.89 -16.13
C TRP A 162 7.37 -2.50 -15.92
N ALA A 163 7.59 -1.88 -14.76
CA ALA A 163 7.06 -0.55 -14.46
C ALA A 163 7.58 0.53 -15.43
N ALA A 164 8.84 0.42 -15.87
CA ALA A 164 9.45 1.33 -16.85
C ALA A 164 9.03 1.04 -18.29
N SER A 165 8.44 -0.13 -18.57
CA SER A 165 8.13 -0.55 -19.93
C SER A 165 7.13 0.40 -20.62
N PRO A 166 7.18 0.55 -21.95
CA PRO A 166 6.22 1.38 -22.69
C PRO A 166 4.75 0.95 -22.51
N ARG A 167 4.53 -0.31 -22.15
CA ARG A 167 3.21 -0.90 -21.90
C ARG A 167 2.55 -0.34 -20.64
N VAL A 168 3.32 -0.03 -19.62
CA VAL A 168 2.86 0.48 -18.32
C VAL A 168 3.10 1.97 -18.19
N ALA A 169 4.27 2.39 -18.64
CA ALA A 169 4.72 3.79 -18.69
C ALA A 169 4.58 4.51 -17.33
N ALA A 170 4.94 3.82 -16.23
CA ALA A 170 4.91 4.45 -14.92
C ALA A 170 5.89 5.61 -14.84
N LYS A 171 5.42 6.77 -14.34
CA LYS A 171 6.28 7.95 -14.16
C LYS A 171 7.17 7.80 -12.94
N GLN A 172 6.62 7.20 -11.86
CA GLN A 172 7.31 7.01 -10.59
C GLN A 172 7.05 5.61 -10.01
N VAL A 173 7.99 5.16 -9.20
CA VAL A 173 7.81 3.99 -8.32
C VAL A 173 8.02 4.42 -6.87
N LEU A 174 7.16 3.95 -5.97
CA LEU A 174 7.26 4.19 -4.53
C LEU A 174 7.32 2.85 -3.80
N LEU A 175 8.44 2.58 -3.15
CA LEU A 175 8.74 1.29 -2.56
C LEU A 175 8.89 1.39 -1.05
N TRP A 176 8.32 0.42 -0.32
CA TRP A 176 8.55 0.16 1.10
C TRP A 176 9.56 -0.98 1.22
N LEU A 177 10.80 -0.65 1.59
CA LEU A 177 11.95 -1.55 1.53
C LEU A 177 12.53 -1.85 2.90
N GLY A 178 13.10 -3.04 3.04
CA GLY A 178 14.11 -3.32 4.06
C GLY A 178 15.47 -2.73 3.66
N GLY A 179 16.33 -2.44 4.64
CA GLY A 179 17.65 -1.87 4.36
C GLY A 179 18.53 -2.76 3.45
N ARG A 180 18.29 -4.07 3.43
CA ARG A 180 19.05 -5.03 2.60
C ARG A 180 18.73 -4.90 1.10
N ASP A 181 17.55 -4.39 0.77
CA ASP A 181 17.05 -4.34 -0.61
C ASP A 181 17.44 -3.01 -1.30
N LEU A 182 17.92 -2.01 -0.55
CA LEU A 182 18.21 -0.67 -1.05
C LEU A 182 19.25 -0.65 -2.17
N ASP A 183 20.36 -1.38 -2.00
CA ASP A 183 21.45 -1.38 -2.97
C ASP A 183 21.03 -2.05 -4.29
N GLU A 184 20.30 -3.16 -4.22
CA GLU A 184 19.76 -3.85 -5.40
C GLU A 184 18.79 -2.97 -6.18
N VAL A 185 17.87 -2.31 -5.47
CA VAL A 185 16.88 -1.41 -6.08
C VAL A 185 17.54 -0.19 -6.69
N ARG A 186 18.48 0.46 -5.98
CA ARG A 186 19.19 1.65 -6.49
C ARG A 186 20.11 1.38 -7.68
N ALA A 187 20.53 0.13 -7.87
CA ALA A 187 21.32 -0.29 -9.02
C ALA A 187 20.53 -0.35 -10.34
N GLN A 188 19.19 -0.21 -10.31
CA GLN A 188 18.35 -0.34 -11.51
C GLN A 188 18.46 0.92 -12.40
N PRO A 189 18.91 0.79 -13.67
CA PRO A 189 19.33 1.92 -14.49
C PRO A 189 18.20 2.78 -15.06
N SER A 190 16.97 2.26 -15.05
CA SER A 190 15.78 2.96 -15.62
C SER A 190 15.20 4.03 -14.68
N TRP A 191 15.79 4.23 -13.49
CA TRP A 191 15.22 5.07 -12.46
C TRP A 191 16.26 6.01 -11.83
N VAL A 192 15.87 7.25 -11.61
CA VAL A 192 16.59 8.19 -10.72
C VAL A 192 15.98 8.08 -9.33
N TRP A 193 16.80 7.74 -8.35
CA TRP A 193 16.35 7.46 -7.00
C TRP A 193 16.53 8.67 -6.07
N SER A 194 15.54 8.90 -5.21
CA SER A 194 15.67 9.82 -4.08
C SER A 194 16.65 9.28 -3.04
N GLU A 195 16.99 10.10 -2.03
CA GLU A 195 17.54 9.54 -0.80
C GLU A 195 16.47 8.69 -0.08
N PRO A 196 16.88 7.56 0.53
CA PRO A 196 15.96 6.73 1.31
C PRO A 196 15.41 7.49 2.52
N ILE A 197 14.09 7.46 2.70
CA ILE A 197 13.41 8.09 3.83
C ILE A 197 13.15 7.03 4.89
N SER A 198 13.74 7.20 6.07
CA SER A 198 13.51 6.29 7.20
C SER A 198 12.05 6.31 7.65
N VAL A 199 11.43 5.13 7.74
CA VAL A 199 10.07 5.00 8.27
C VAL A 199 10.09 5.23 9.78
N PRO A 200 9.25 6.11 10.33
CA PRO A 200 9.17 6.34 11.77
C PRO A 200 8.99 5.01 12.55
N LYS A 201 9.58 4.93 13.73
CA LYS A 201 9.54 3.72 14.58
C LYS A 201 10.20 2.48 13.98
N SER A 202 10.98 2.62 12.91
CA SER A 202 11.75 1.52 12.35
C SER A 202 13.21 1.91 12.12
N LEU A 203 14.10 0.99 12.46
CA LEU A 203 15.55 1.15 12.21
C LEU A 203 15.98 0.57 10.84
N GLN A 204 15.10 -0.21 10.21
CA GLN A 204 15.47 -1.01 9.03
C GLN A 204 14.47 -0.91 7.88
N ARG A 205 13.48 -0.03 7.96
CA ARG A 205 12.50 0.17 6.88
C ARG A 205 12.58 1.58 6.32
N PHE A 206 12.50 1.65 5.01
CA PHE A 206 12.68 2.87 4.24
C PHE A 206 11.60 3.00 3.18
N LEU A 207 11.25 4.23 2.88
CA LEU A 207 10.59 4.59 1.62
C LEU A 207 11.65 5.01 0.62
N LEU A 208 11.50 4.55 -0.60
CA LEU A 208 12.35 4.95 -1.71
C LEU A 208 11.48 5.33 -2.90
N LEU A 209 11.69 6.54 -3.41
CA LEU A 209 11.02 7.06 -4.60
C LEU A 209 11.97 7.02 -5.79
N GLY A 210 11.53 6.37 -6.87
CA GLY A 210 12.20 6.40 -8.16
C GLY A 210 11.39 7.19 -9.16
N SER A 211 12.04 8.07 -9.91
CA SER A 211 11.49 8.74 -11.09
C SER A 211 12.07 8.12 -12.35
N ARG A 212 11.19 7.78 -13.32
CA ARG A 212 11.64 7.15 -14.57
C ARG A 212 12.53 8.09 -15.36
N ILE A 213 13.60 7.54 -15.93
CA ILE A 213 14.42 8.22 -16.92
C ILE A 213 13.73 8.14 -18.28
N ASP A 214 13.46 9.28 -18.93
CA ASP A 214 12.83 9.36 -20.26
C ASP A 214 13.76 8.86 -21.37
#